data_4340b9fb28328f67ceb7a5679b847835
#
_entry.id   4340b9fb28328f67ceb7a5679b847835
#
_cell.length_a   1.000
_cell.length_b   1.000
_cell.length_c   1.000
_cell.angle_alpha   90.00
_cell.angle_beta   90.00
_cell.angle_gamma   90.00
#
_symmetry.space_group_name_H-M   'P 1'
#
loop_
_entity.id
_entity.type
_entity.pdbx_description
1 polymer ?
#
loop_
_entity_poly.entity_id
_entity_poly.type
_entity_poly.pdbx_seq_one_letter_code
_entity_poly.pdbx_strand_id
1 'polypeptide(L)'
;MTLQEKLNALSTFSQPTAAGASSWRAAWQNQGAWADYAFDWSTDLCSTSPDQPLGFDFRMPCRRHDFGYRNYKVVGQFPANKSRIDDAFYYDMKQICSTYSTIPRNTCNGLAWTYYQAVKEFGSLTVTEAQIEQVRRTAEQAAQPADA
;
A
#
# COMPACT_ATOMS: atom_id res chain seq x y z
N MET A 1 17.23 -14.51 -17.88
CA MET A 1 15.94 -14.92 -17.31
C MET A 1 14.83 -14.70 -18.32
N THR A 2 13.73 -15.43 -18.20
CA THR A 2 12.60 -15.32 -19.11
C THR A 2 11.55 -14.33 -18.61
N LEU A 3 10.68 -13.87 -19.52
CA LEU A 3 9.52 -13.07 -19.13
C LEU A 3 8.63 -13.83 -18.13
N GLN A 4 8.45 -15.15 -18.33
CA GLN A 4 7.62 -15.94 -17.42
C GLN A 4 8.22 -15.98 -16.00
N GLU A 5 9.54 -16.10 -15.88
CA GLU A 5 10.22 -16.04 -14.58
C GLU A 5 9.99 -14.68 -13.91
N LYS A 6 10.09 -13.59 -14.67
CA LYS A 6 9.83 -12.25 -14.15
C LYS A 6 8.38 -12.10 -13.71
N LEU A 7 7.42 -12.57 -14.48
CA LEU A 7 6.00 -12.54 -14.13
C LEU A 7 5.69 -13.37 -12.89
N ASN A 8 6.33 -14.54 -12.74
CA ASN A 8 6.16 -15.37 -11.54
C ASN A 8 6.64 -14.62 -10.30
N ALA A 9 7.79 -13.95 -10.37
CA ALA A 9 8.31 -13.14 -9.26
C ALA A 9 7.36 -11.99 -8.94
N LEU A 10 6.89 -11.24 -9.95
CA LEU A 10 5.95 -10.14 -9.75
C LEU A 10 4.65 -10.62 -9.11
N SER A 11 4.14 -11.79 -9.53
CA SER A 11 2.95 -12.37 -8.92
C SER A 11 3.15 -12.67 -7.44
N THR A 12 4.28 -13.28 -7.09
CA THR A 12 4.63 -13.57 -5.69
C THR A 12 4.71 -12.29 -4.87
N PHE A 13 5.34 -11.24 -5.41
CA PHE A 13 5.57 -9.97 -4.71
C PHE A 13 4.32 -9.10 -4.59
N SER A 14 3.24 -9.42 -5.28
CA SER A 14 2.03 -8.60 -5.29
C SER A 14 0.83 -9.25 -4.63
N GLN A 15 1.00 -10.38 -3.96
CA GLN A 15 -0.11 -11.03 -3.27
C GLN A 15 -0.53 -10.26 -2.01
N PRO A 16 -1.84 -10.11 -1.77
CA PRO A 16 -2.36 -9.42 -0.57
C PRO A 16 -2.31 -10.33 0.66
N THR A 17 -1.12 -10.81 1.00
CA THR A 17 -0.88 -11.79 2.06
C THR A 17 0.41 -11.44 2.81
N ALA A 18 0.56 -12.00 4.01
CA ALA A 18 1.80 -11.87 4.77
C ALA A 18 3.00 -12.43 4.00
N ALA A 19 2.83 -13.56 3.32
CA ALA A 19 3.88 -14.18 2.52
C ALA A 19 4.30 -13.29 1.36
N GLY A 20 3.34 -12.67 0.65
CA GLY A 20 3.62 -11.76 -0.46
C GLY A 20 4.39 -10.53 0.02
N ALA A 21 3.95 -9.91 1.11
CA ALA A 21 4.62 -8.75 1.70
C ALA A 21 6.03 -9.09 2.15
N SER A 22 6.20 -10.21 2.81
CA SER A 22 7.50 -10.69 3.30
C SER A 22 8.47 -10.98 2.17
N SER A 23 8.00 -11.66 1.12
CA SER A 23 8.82 -11.98 -0.06
C SER A 23 9.29 -10.71 -0.78
N TRP A 24 8.39 -9.75 -0.98
CA TRP A 24 8.77 -8.48 -1.59
C TRP A 24 9.79 -7.72 -0.73
N ARG A 25 9.55 -7.64 0.57
CA ARG A 25 10.45 -6.92 1.49
C ARG A 25 11.84 -7.53 1.51
N ALA A 26 11.94 -8.85 1.51
CA ALA A 26 13.24 -9.55 1.43
C ALA A 26 13.98 -9.20 0.14
N ALA A 27 13.27 -9.16 -0.99
CA ALA A 27 13.87 -8.78 -2.27
C ALA A 27 14.28 -7.30 -2.27
N TRP A 28 13.45 -6.41 -1.72
CA TRP A 28 13.76 -4.99 -1.60
C TRP A 28 15.02 -4.76 -0.75
N GLN A 29 15.20 -5.53 0.31
CA GLN A 29 16.38 -5.46 1.15
C GLN A 29 17.63 -6.09 0.51
N ASN A 30 17.50 -6.81 -0.60
CA ASN A 30 18.58 -7.52 -1.28
C ASN A 30 18.43 -7.37 -2.81
N GLN A 31 18.32 -6.14 -3.28
CA GLN A 31 18.04 -5.84 -4.69
C GLN A 31 19.11 -6.41 -5.63
N GLY A 32 20.38 -6.48 -5.18
CA GLY A 32 21.46 -7.02 -5.99
C GLY A 32 21.25 -8.47 -6.41
N ALA A 33 20.62 -9.28 -5.56
CA ALA A 33 20.30 -10.67 -5.89
C ALA A 33 19.26 -10.78 -7.02
N TRP A 34 18.54 -9.71 -7.32
CA TRP A 34 17.49 -9.64 -8.35
C TRP A 34 17.90 -8.82 -9.56
N ALA A 35 19.22 -8.52 -9.71
CA ALA A 35 19.71 -7.66 -10.77
C ALA A 35 19.31 -8.14 -12.18
N ASP A 36 19.32 -9.45 -12.41
CA ASP A 36 18.96 -10.04 -13.71
C ASP A 36 17.48 -9.82 -14.09
N TYR A 37 16.64 -9.52 -13.11
CA TYR A 37 15.22 -9.27 -13.33
C TYR A 37 14.96 -7.86 -13.85
N ALA A 38 15.93 -6.96 -13.72
CA ALA A 38 15.81 -5.56 -14.14
C ALA A 38 14.55 -4.88 -13.60
N PHE A 39 14.24 -5.09 -12.32
CA PHE A 39 13.09 -4.44 -11.69
C PHE A 39 13.33 -2.94 -11.51
N ASP A 40 12.27 -2.18 -11.67
CA ASP A 40 12.23 -0.78 -11.30
C ASP A 40 11.91 -0.69 -9.81
N TRP A 41 12.89 -0.29 -9.00
CA TRP A 41 12.77 -0.12 -7.54
C TRP A 41 12.46 1.33 -7.15
N SER A 42 12.33 2.21 -8.13
CA SER A 42 12.05 3.62 -7.84
C SER A 42 10.68 3.82 -7.21
N THR A 43 10.57 4.84 -6.37
CA THR A 43 9.33 5.17 -5.67
C THR A 43 9.29 6.67 -5.38
N ASP A 44 8.10 7.24 -5.37
CA ASP A 44 7.82 8.56 -4.82
C ASP A 44 6.99 8.45 -3.53
N LEU A 45 7.09 7.30 -2.86
CA LEU A 45 6.36 7.00 -1.63
C LEU A 45 4.85 7.15 -1.86
N CYS A 46 4.15 7.90 -1.04
CA CYS A 46 2.71 8.07 -1.16
C CYS A 46 2.31 9.20 -2.13
N SER A 47 3.21 9.57 -3.06
CA SER A 47 2.99 10.58 -4.09
C SER A 47 2.61 11.94 -3.48
N THR A 48 1.45 12.50 -3.87
CA THR A 48 0.97 13.78 -3.32
C THR A 48 0.21 13.62 -2.02
N SER A 49 -0.10 12.38 -1.61
CA SER A 49 -0.69 12.11 -0.30
C SER A 49 0.40 12.10 0.78
N PRO A 50 0.08 12.46 2.03
CA PRO A 50 1.05 12.34 3.11
C PRO A 50 1.57 10.91 3.28
N ASP A 51 2.87 10.77 3.55
CA ASP A 51 3.50 9.47 3.80
C ASP A 51 3.15 8.92 5.19
N GLN A 52 2.92 9.81 6.13
CA GLN A 52 2.63 9.48 7.52
C GLN A 52 1.38 10.22 8.01
N PRO A 53 0.20 9.93 7.43
CA PRO A 53 -1.02 10.64 7.82
C PRO A 53 -1.31 10.41 9.31
N LEU A 54 -1.49 11.48 10.07
CA LEU A 54 -1.72 11.45 11.52
C LEU A 54 -0.65 10.65 12.29
N GLY A 55 0.56 10.53 11.72
CA GLY A 55 1.68 9.80 12.31
C GLY A 55 1.74 8.30 11.96
N PHE A 56 0.74 7.75 11.30
CA PHE A 56 0.78 6.34 10.85
C PHE A 56 1.68 6.22 9.62
N ASP A 57 2.67 5.35 9.68
CA ASP A 57 3.70 5.27 8.66
C ASP A 57 3.28 4.35 7.51
N PHE A 58 2.82 4.93 6.41
CA PHE A 58 2.43 4.19 5.21
C PHE A 58 3.52 4.15 4.14
N ARG A 59 4.77 4.51 4.47
CA ARG A 59 5.85 4.53 3.47
C ARG A 59 6.11 3.18 2.83
N MET A 60 6.21 2.10 3.61
CA MET A 60 6.46 0.77 3.04
C MET A 60 5.29 0.26 2.20
N PRO A 61 4.03 0.36 2.63
CA PRO A 61 2.91 0.07 1.75
C PRO A 61 2.95 0.84 0.43
N CYS A 62 3.26 2.12 0.47
CA CYS A 62 3.37 2.95 -0.74
C CYS A 62 4.53 2.49 -1.63
N ARG A 63 5.68 2.10 -1.07
CA ARG A 63 6.80 1.54 -1.85
C ARG A 63 6.41 0.28 -2.59
N ARG A 64 5.78 -0.66 -1.92
CA ARG A 64 5.35 -1.93 -2.53
C ARG A 64 4.31 -1.68 -3.62
N HIS A 65 3.40 -0.75 -3.39
CA HIS A 65 2.39 -0.34 -4.37
C HIS A 65 3.03 0.22 -5.63
N ASP A 66 3.98 1.15 -5.48
CA ASP A 66 4.74 1.71 -6.60
C ASP A 66 5.48 0.63 -7.38
N PHE A 67 6.12 -0.31 -6.66
CA PHE A 67 6.82 -1.42 -7.30
C PHE A 67 5.88 -2.24 -8.19
N GLY A 68 4.72 -2.59 -7.69
CA GLY A 68 3.73 -3.33 -8.46
C GLY A 68 3.28 -2.57 -9.70
N TYR A 69 2.88 -1.33 -9.54
CA TYR A 69 2.42 -0.48 -10.65
C TYR A 69 3.48 -0.35 -11.73
N ARG A 70 4.68 0.06 -11.34
CA ARG A 70 5.77 0.36 -12.29
C ARG A 70 6.22 -0.88 -13.05
N ASN A 71 6.41 -2.00 -12.35
CA ASN A 71 6.92 -3.21 -12.97
C ASN A 71 5.89 -3.90 -13.86
N TYR A 72 4.63 -3.92 -13.47
CA TYR A 72 3.58 -4.46 -14.35
C TYR A 72 3.33 -3.60 -15.58
N LYS A 73 3.50 -2.28 -15.48
CA LYS A 73 3.43 -1.39 -16.64
C LYS A 73 4.58 -1.66 -17.62
N VAL A 74 5.79 -1.87 -17.12
CA VAL A 74 6.95 -2.18 -17.97
C VAL A 74 6.72 -3.45 -18.79
N VAL A 75 6.13 -4.48 -18.20
CA VAL A 75 5.87 -5.75 -18.90
C VAL A 75 4.53 -5.76 -19.67
N GLY A 76 3.81 -4.65 -19.67
CA GLY A 76 2.57 -4.51 -20.44
C GLY A 76 1.38 -5.29 -19.88
N GLN A 77 1.38 -5.63 -18.58
CA GLN A 77 0.32 -6.43 -17.97
C GLN A 77 -0.30 -5.75 -16.74
N PHE A 78 -0.25 -4.42 -16.69
CA PHE A 78 -0.77 -3.69 -15.54
C PHE A 78 -2.29 -3.82 -15.36
N PRO A 79 -3.15 -3.64 -16.38
CA PRO A 79 -4.61 -3.65 -16.17
C PRO A 79 -5.12 -4.93 -15.51
N ALA A 80 -4.58 -6.08 -15.91
CA ALA A 80 -4.99 -7.38 -15.37
C ALA A 80 -4.55 -7.60 -13.91
N ASN A 81 -3.57 -6.84 -13.43
CA ASN A 81 -2.96 -7.03 -12.13
C ASN A 81 -3.21 -5.88 -11.15
N LYS A 82 -3.80 -4.77 -11.63
CA LYS A 82 -4.02 -3.57 -10.81
C LYS A 82 -4.79 -3.87 -9.53
N SER A 83 -5.89 -4.59 -9.63
CA SER A 83 -6.77 -4.87 -8.49
C SER A 83 -6.04 -5.61 -7.38
N ARG A 84 -5.22 -6.60 -7.73
CA ARG A 84 -4.44 -7.36 -6.74
C ARG A 84 -3.38 -6.48 -6.08
N ILE A 85 -2.72 -5.59 -6.83
CA ILE A 85 -1.73 -4.66 -6.29
C ILE A 85 -2.40 -3.70 -5.29
N ASP A 86 -3.57 -3.17 -5.63
CA ASP A 86 -4.33 -2.28 -4.75
C ASP A 86 -4.78 -3.01 -3.48
N ASP A 87 -5.22 -4.26 -3.61
CA ASP A 87 -5.61 -5.08 -2.45
C ASP A 87 -4.41 -5.37 -1.54
N ALA A 88 -3.23 -5.61 -2.10
CA ALA A 88 -2.00 -5.78 -1.34
C ALA A 88 -1.63 -4.50 -0.58
N PHE A 89 -1.83 -3.34 -1.19
CA PHE A 89 -1.63 -2.04 -0.56
C PHE A 89 -2.53 -1.89 0.68
N TYR A 90 -3.80 -2.18 0.53
CA TYR A 90 -4.76 -2.14 1.65
C TYR A 90 -4.37 -3.14 2.74
N TYR A 91 -4.00 -4.35 2.35
CA TYR A 91 -3.51 -5.37 3.29
C TYR A 91 -2.34 -4.83 4.11
N ASP A 92 -1.33 -4.28 3.46
CA ASP A 92 -0.12 -3.79 4.13
C ASP A 92 -0.44 -2.65 5.12
N MET A 93 -1.30 -1.71 4.74
CA MET A 93 -1.70 -0.62 5.62
C MET A 93 -2.46 -1.15 6.85
N LYS A 94 -3.36 -2.10 6.65
CA LYS A 94 -4.10 -2.70 7.77
C LYS A 94 -3.20 -3.48 8.72
N GLN A 95 -2.12 -4.09 8.22
CA GLN A 95 -1.13 -4.74 9.07
C GLN A 95 -0.45 -3.72 10.00
N ILE A 96 -0.10 -2.55 9.48
CA ILE A 96 0.42 -1.46 10.31
C ILE A 96 -0.61 -1.05 11.36
N CYS A 97 -1.85 -0.87 10.96
CA CYS A 97 -2.93 -0.47 11.87
C CYS A 97 -3.15 -1.50 13.00
N SER A 98 -2.95 -2.78 12.72
CA SER A 98 -3.15 -3.85 13.69
C SER A 98 -2.18 -3.80 14.88
N THR A 99 -1.09 -3.05 14.77
CA THR A 99 -0.11 -2.89 15.85
C THR A 99 -0.56 -1.89 16.91
N TYR A 100 -1.62 -1.15 16.67
CA TYR A 100 -2.12 -0.11 17.58
C TYR A 100 -3.28 -0.63 18.42
N SER A 101 -3.55 0.02 19.55
CA SER A 101 -4.73 -0.24 20.37
C SER A 101 -6.01 0.23 19.68
N THR A 102 -7.17 -0.12 20.21
CA THR A 102 -8.47 -0.02 19.56
C THR A 102 -8.77 1.35 18.93
N ILE A 103 -8.60 2.46 19.69
CA ILE A 103 -8.96 3.80 19.19
C ILE A 103 -8.02 4.25 18.06
N PRO A 104 -6.69 4.29 18.24
CA PRO A 104 -5.82 4.66 17.13
C PRO A 104 -5.89 3.65 15.96
N ARG A 105 -6.15 2.37 16.24
CA ARG A 105 -6.35 1.37 15.17
C ARG A 105 -7.54 1.74 14.28
N ASN A 106 -8.64 2.17 14.86
CA ASN A 106 -9.83 2.56 14.09
C ASN A 106 -9.55 3.77 13.21
N THR A 107 -8.81 4.75 13.71
CA THR A 107 -8.39 5.90 12.91
C THR A 107 -7.48 5.46 11.77
N CYS A 108 -6.49 4.63 12.07
CA CYS A 108 -5.56 4.09 11.08
C CYS A 108 -6.30 3.30 10.00
N ASN A 109 -7.25 2.44 10.37
CA ASN A 109 -8.06 1.68 9.42
C ASN A 109 -8.90 2.59 8.52
N GLY A 110 -9.43 3.68 9.05
CA GLY A 110 -10.15 4.68 8.25
C GLY A 110 -9.25 5.35 7.22
N LEU A 111 -8.01 5.66 7.60
CA LEU A 111 -7.01 6.20 6.67
C LEU A 111 -6.62 5.17 5.62
N ALA A 112 -6.40 3.91 6.01
CA ALA A 112 -6.08 2.82 5.09
C ALA A 112 -7.17 2.67 4.04
N TRP A 113 -8.43 2.70 4.44
CA TRP A 113 -9.57 2.65 3.53
C TRP A 113 -9.57 3.84 2.56
N THR A 114 -9.34 5.06 3.06
CA THR A 114 -9.32 6.27 2.24
C THR A 114 -8.20 6.21 1.20
N TYR A 115 -7.00 5.78 1.59
CA TYR A 115 -5.87 5.61 0.67
C TYR A 115 -6.16 4.52 -0.37
N TYR A 116 -6.74 3.41 0.05
CA TYR A 116 -7.14 2.33 -0.85
C TYR A 116 -8.17 2.79 -1.88
N GLN A 117 -9.20 3.52 -1.46
CA GLN A 117 -10.22 4.04 -2.37
C GLN A 117 -9.62 4.99 -3.41
N ALA A 118 -8.64 5.80 -3.03
CA ALA A 118 -7.98 6.72 -3.96
C ALA A 118 -7.29 5.96 -5.10
N VAL A 119 -6.52 4.91 -4.80
CA VAL A 119 -5.83 4.15 -5.84
C VAL A 119 -6.81 3.30 -6.63
N LYS A 120 -7.83 2.73 -5.99
CA LYS A 120 -8.84 1.91 -6.66
C LYS A 120 -9.62 2.70 -7.69
N GLU A 121 -10.05 3.91 -7.35
CA GLU A 121 -10.87 4.75 -8.21
C GLU A 121 -10.06 5.54 -9.23
N PHE A 122 -8.91 6.08 -8.84
CA PHE A 122 -8.16 7.03 -9.66
C PHE A 122 -6.81 6.49 -10.14
N GLY A 123 -6.36 5.33 -9.65
CA GLY A 123 -5.06 4.78 -10.00
C GLY A 123 -3.89 5.61 -9.46
N SER A 124 -4.12 6.49 -8.51
CA SER A 124 -3.08 7.35 -7.93
C SER A 124 -3.46 7.79 -6.53
N LEU A 125 -2.44 8.13 -5.72
CA LEU A 125 -2.64 8.65 -4.37
C LEU A 125 -2.82 10.17 -4.42
N THR A 126 -4.05 10.59 -4.21
CA THR A 126 -4.48 11.99 -4.24
C THR A 126 -5.26 12.37 -2.98
N VAL A 127 -4.94 11.74 -1.85
CA VAL A 127 -5.62 12.00 -0.58
C VAL A 127 -5.18 13.36 -0.03
N THR A 128 -6.14 14.21 0.28
CA THR A 128 -5.90 15.56 0.77
C THR A 128 -5.88 15.63 2.30
N GLU A 129 -5.29 16.69 2.83
CA GLU A 129 -5.35 16.96 4.27
C GLU A 129 -6.79 17.07 4.78
N ALA A 130 -7.70 17.61 3.97
CA ALA A 130 -9.10 17.70 4.32
C ALA A 130 -9.76 16.33 4.49
N GLN A 131 -9.41 15.38 3.62
CA GLN A 131 -9.90 14.00 3.73
C GLN A 131 -9.35 13.32 4.98
N ILE A 132 -8.06 13.53 5.29
CA ILE A 132 -7.41 12.99 6.50
C ILE A 132 -8.08 13.56 7.75
N GLU A 133 -8.34 14.85 7.78
CA GLU A 133 -9.02 15.51 8.90
C GLU A 133 -10.45 14.97 9.08
N GLN A 134 -11.15 14.69 7.99
CA GLN A 134 -12.48 14.09 8.05
C GLN A 134 -12.45 12.69 8.67
N VAL A 135 -11.43 11.89 8.33
CA VAL A 135 -11.23 10.56 8.93
C VAL A 135 -11.00 10.71 10.43
N ARG A 136 -10.16 11.66 10.85
CA ARG A 136 -9.87 11.92 12.27
C ARG A 136 -11.15 12.27 13.02
N ARG A 137 -11.96 13.17 12.49
CA ARG A 137 -13.22 13.59 13.11
C ARG A 137 -14.21 12.44 13.24
N THR A 138 -14.37 11.66 12.19
CA THR A 138 -15.25 10.48 12.17
C THR A 138 -14.83 9.47 13.24
N ALA A 139 -13.54 9.21 13.36
CA ALA A 139 -13.01 8.28 14.36
C ALA A 139 -13.22 8.81 15.79
N GLU A 140 -13.02 10.11 16.01
CA GLU A 140 -13.26 10.73 17.31
C GLU A 140 -14.74 10.66 17.72
N GLN A 141 -15.64 10.91 16.78
CA GLN A 141 -17.08 10.82 17.03
C GLN A 141 -17.49 9.38 17.39
N ALA A 142 -16.95 8.41 16.67
CA ALA A 142 -17.20 6.99 16.93
C ALA A 142 -16.66 6.53 18.29
N ALA A 143 -15.59 7.17 18.79
CA ALA A 143 -14.95 6.83 20.08
C ALA A 143 -15.65 7.52 21.25
N GLN A 144 -16.52 8.51 21.03
CA GLN A 144 -17.24 9.16 22.11
C GLN A 144 -18.24 8.20 22.75
N PRO A 145 -18.36 8.20 24.07
CA PRO A 145 -19.37 7.38 24.72
C PRO A 145 -20.76 7.82 24.27
N ALA A 146 -21.66 6.84 24.16
CA ALA A 146 -23.07 7.14 23.94
C ALA A 146 -23.53 8.13 25.00
N ASP A 147 -24.31 9.09 24.58
CA ASP A 147 -24.74 10.20 25.42
C ASP A 147 -25.33 9.72 26.74
N ALA A 148 -24.79 10.24 27.76
CA ALA A 148 -25.36 10.04 29.08
C ALA A 148 -26.65 10.81 29.24
#